data_eda4ecef6f43adeeb39a8c7ea21fceda
#
_entry.id   eda4ecef6f43adeeb39a8c7ea21fceda
#
_cell.length_a   1.000
_cell.length_b   1.000
_cell.length_c   1.000
_cell.angle_alpha   90.00
_cell.angle_beta   90.00
_cell.angle_gamma   90.00
#
_symmetry.space_group_name_H-M   'P 1'
#
loop_
_entity.id
_entity.type
_entity.pdbx_description
1 polymer ?
#
loop_
_entity_poly.entity_id
_entity_poly.type
_entity_poly.pdbx_seq_one_letter_code
_entity_poly.pdbx_strand_id
1 'polypeptide(L)'
;FGETLWGKRVAQRIETASAALAAENRRIEAELTAEEKALTDKRPAMPAEEFRKLADDFDARVTEFRQTQDGKARFIGRIHDAERQAFFAAALPVMAEVLRGHGAVAVLDSRAIFLSADAIDATEEMIARIDAEIGEGKDVEIPAEAEDAGGAAGAPGAVAPAPGTPSGN
;
A
#
# COMPACT_ATOMS: atom_id res chain seq x y z
N PHE A 1 -18.16 6.89 -0.56
CA PHE A 1 -16.89 6.65 -1.30
C PHE A 1 -16.76 5.18 -1.71
N GLY A 2 -16.77 4.24 -0.76
CA GLY A 2 -16.49 2.82 -1.04
C GLY A 2 -17.35 2.15 -2.11
N GLU A 3 -18.58 2.62 -2.35
CA GLU A 3 -19.53 2.05 -3.31
C GLU A 3 -19.41 2.65 -4.71
N THR A 4 -18.74 3.80 -4.87
CA THR A 4 -18.49 4.43 -6.18
C THR A 4 -17.46 3.63 -7.00
N LEU A 5 -17.42 3.85 -8.32
CA LEU A 5 -16.41 3.27 -9.21
C LEU A 5 -14.99 3.62 -8.75
N TRP A 6 -14.77 4.86 -8.34
CA TRP A 6 -13.48 5.29 -7.80
C TRP A 6 -13.10 4.52 -6.53
N GLY A 7 -14.00 4.43 -5.56
CA GLY A 7 -13.76 3.69 -4.31
C GLY A 7 -13.45 2.22 -4.55
N LYS A 8 -14.17 1.57 -5.46
CA LYS A 8 -13.92 0.17 -5.87
C LYS A 8 -12.54 0.00 -6.51
N ARG A 9 -12.15 0.91 -7.41
CA ARG A 9 -10.80 0.93 -7.99
C ARG A 9 -9.71 1.04 -6.91
N VAL A 10 -9.89 1.96 -5.97
CA VAL A 10 -8.92 2.16 -4.87
C VAL A 10 -8.84 0.92 -3.97
N ALA A 11 -9.97 0.33 -3.61
CA ALA A 11 -10.00 -0.90 -2.82
C ALA A 11 -9.24 -2.05 -3.52
N GLN A 12 -9.47 -2.24 -4.81
CA GLN A 12 -8.77 -3.25 -5.61
C GLN A 12 -7.25 -2.99 -5.69
N ARG A 13 -6.85 -1.72 -5.85
CA ARG A 13 -5.43 -1.33 -5.87
C ARG A 13 -4.75 -1.65 -4.54
N ILE A 14 -5.40 -1.32 -3.42
CA ILE A 14 -4.89 -1.59 -2.07
C ILE A 14 -4.79 -3.09 -1.80
N GLU A 15 -5.83 -3.85 -2.17
CA GLU A 15 -5.83 -5.31 -2.03
C GLU A 15 -4.68 -5.96 -2.80
N THR A 16 -4.49 -5.55 -4.06
CA THR A 16 -3.41 -6.05 -4.90
C THR A 16 -2.04 -5.72 -4.32
N ALA A 17 -1.84 -4.47 -3.87
CA ALA A 17 -0.58 -4.04 -3.26
C ALA A 17 -0.29 -4.77 -1.94
N SER A 18 -1.31 -4.95 -1.10
CA SER A 18 -1.19 -5.67 0.17
C SER A 18 -0.88 -7.16 -0.03
N ALA A 19 -1.52 -7.80 -1.02
CA ALA A 19 -1.25 -9.19 -1.37
C ALA A 19 0.20 -9.37 -1.90
N ALA A 20 0.67 -8.45 -2.74
CA ALA A 20 2.04 -8.44 -3.26
C ALA A 20 3.06 -8.27 -2.12
N LEU A 21 2.84 -7.32 -1.21
CA LEU A 21 3.68 -7.10 -0.04
C LEU A 21 3.73 -8.33 0.86
N ALA A 22 2.59 -8.96 1.12
CA ALA A 22 2.53 -10.19 1.93
C ALA A 22 3.26 -11.37 1.26
N ALA A 23 3.21 -11.48 -0.07
CA ALA A 23 3.95 -12.50 -0.81
C ALA A 23 5.47 -12.24 -0.76
N GLU A 24 5.88 -11.00 -0.93
CA GLU A 24 7.29 -10.58 -0.80
C GLU A 24 7.83 -10.88 0.59
N ASN A 25 7.08 -10.51 1.64
CA ASN A 25 7.46 -10.78 3.03
C ASN A 25 7.71 -12.27 3.26
N ARG A 26 6.78 -13.13 2.86
CA ARG A 26 6.94 -14.59 3.02
C ARG A 26 8.18 -15.13 2.30
N ARG A 27 8.48 -14.63 1.09
CA ARG A 27 9.66 -15.03 0.34
C ARG A 27 10.94 -14.64 1.07
N ILE A 28 11.06 -13.39 1.50
CA ILE A 28 12.26 -12.88 2.17
C ILE A 28 12.44 -13.50 3.56
N GLU A 29 11.36 -13.70 4.31
CA GLU A 29 11.42 -14.42 5.60
C GLU A 29 11.94 -15.84 5.44
N ALA A 30 11.54 -16.56 4.38
CA ALA A 30 12.06 -17.89 4.09
C ALA A 30 13.55 -17.85 3.71
N GLU A 31 13.99 -16.86 2.92
CA GLU A 31 15.39 -16.65 2.56
C GLU A 31 16.24 -16.33 3.80
N LEU A 32 15.79 -15.41 4.66
CA LEU A 32 16.48 -15.05 5.91
C LEU A 32 16.56 -16.23 6.86
N THR A 33 15.50 -17.02 7.01
CA THR A 33 15.49 -18.22 7.86
C THR A 33 16.50 -19.27 7.38
N ALA A 34 16.58 -19.49 6.05
CA ALA A 34 17.55 -20.41 5.47
C ALA A 34 18.99 -19.92 5.66
N GLU A 35 19.23 -18.61 5.56
CA GLU A 35 20.53 -18.00 5.76
C GLU A 35 20.96 -18.08 7.23
N GLU A 36 20.08 -17.75 8.17
CA GLU A 36 20.34 -17.87 9.62
C GLU A 36 20.75 -19.29 9.99
N LYS A 37 20.05 -20.29 9.44
CA LYS A 37 20.40 -21.70 9.63
C LYS A 37 21.79 -22.00 9.06
N ALA A 38 22.09 -21.55 7.85
CA ALA A 38 23.39 -21.77 7.22
C ALA A 38 24.53 -21.10 7.99
N LEU A 39 24.32 -19.92 8.58
CA LEU A 39 25.27 -19.25 9.47
C LEU A 39 25.49 -20.08 10.75
N THR A 40 24.43 -20.56 11.35
CA THR A 40 24.48 -21.41 12.55
C THR A 40 25.29 -22.70 12.30
N ASP A 41 25.06 -23.34 11.17
CA ASP A 41 25.76 -24.58 10.77
C ASP A 41 27.27 -24.34 10.53
N LYS A 42 27.66 -23.16 10.07
CA LYS A 42 29.08 -22.78 9.83
C LYS A 42 29.83 -22.41 11.12
N ARG A 43 29.15 -22.02 12.19
CA ARG A 43 29.73 -21.54 13.43
C ARG A 43 30.84 -22.45 14.01
N PRO A 44 30.68 -23.81 14.08
CA PRO A 44 31.73 -24.67 14.68
C PRO A 44 33.01 -24.76 13.85
N ALA A 45 32.94 -24.46 12.54
CA ALA A 45 34.07 -24.59 11.60
C ALA A 45 34.76 -23.26 11.28
N MET A 46 34.36 -22.14 11.95
CA MET A 46 34.77 -20.78 11.62
C MET A 46 35.40 -20.07 12.81
N PRO A 47 36.44 -19.24 12.61
CA PRO A 47 36.96 -18.35 13.64
C PRO A 47 35.91 -17.40 14.22
N ALA A 48 35.91 -17.17 15.51
CA ALA A 48 34.88 -16.37 16.19
C ALA A 48 34.73 -14.95 15.61
N GLU A 49 35.82 -14.33 15.19
CA GLU A 49 35.82 -12.98 14.61
C GLU A 49 35.16 -12.92 13.23
N GLU A 50 35.38 -13.95 12.43
CA GLU A 50 34.72 -14.07 11.10
C GLU A 50 33.22 -14.32 11.26
N PHE A 51 32.87 -15.21 12.19
CA PHE A 51 31.45 -15.47 12.48
C PHE A 51 30.73 -14.19 12.95
N ARG A 52 31.38 -13.40 13.85
CA ARG A 52 30.80 -12.15 14.34
C ARG A 52 30.49 -11.19 13.21
N LYS A 53 31.40 -11.00 12.27
CA LYS A 53 31.17 -10.11 11.10
C LYS A 53 29.97 -10.57 10.27
N LEU A 54 29.88 -11.86 9.98
CA LEU A 54 28.75 -12.39 9.21
C LEU A 54 27.41 -12.26 9.96
N ALA A 55 27.42 -12.42 11.27
CA ALA A 55 26.22 -12.23 12.09
C ALA A 55 25.81 -10.74 12.13
N ASP A 56 26.76 -9.83 12.30
CA ASP A 56 26.50 -8.38 12.30
C ASP A 56 25.93 -7.93 10.92
N ASP A 57 26.49 -8.44 9.81
CA ASP A 57 26.00 -8.16 8.46
C ASP A 57 24.58 -8.72 8.24
N PHE A 58 24.29 -9.91 8.76
CA PHE A 58 22.97 -10.52 8.71
C PHE A 58 21.96 -9.69 9.51
N ASP A 59 22.27 -9.30 10.73
CA ASP A 59 21.40 -8.49 11.59
C ASP A 59 21.10 -7.10 10.97
N ALA A 60 22.09 -6.50 10.32
CA ALA A 60 21.93 -5.24 9.61
C ALA A 60 20.91 -5.39 8.46
N ARG A 61 20.99 -6.47 7.66
CA ARG A 61 20.04 -6.74 6.56
C ARG A 61 18.63 -7.06 7.06
N VAL A 62 18.51 -7.80 8.16
CA VAL A 62 17.19 -8.05 8.78
C VAL A 62 16.55 -6.74 9.23
N THR A 63 17.35 -5.84 9.80
CA THR A 63 16.87 -4.53 10.24
C THR A 63 16.42 -3.67 9.06
N GLU A 64 17.23 -3.58 8.02
CA GLU A 64 16.91 -2.84 6.78
C GLU A 64 15.64 -3.39 6.11
N PHE A 65 15.53 -4.72 6.02
CA PHE A 65 14.34 -5.36 5.50
C PHE A 65 13.08 -4.94 6.27
N ARG A 66 13.10 -5.05 7.60
CA ARG A 66 11.94 -4.65 8.42
C ARG A 66 11.55 -3.20 8.20
N GLN A 67 12.51 -2.29 8.18
CA GLN A 67 12.26 -0.86 7.94
C GLN A 67 11.65 -0.61 6.57
N THR A 68 12.14 -1.30 5.54
CA THR A 68 11.63 -1.21 4.17
C THR A 68 10.19 -1.69 4.08
N GLN A 69 9.87 -2.84 4.68
CA GLN A 69 8.51 -3.40 4.62
C GLN A 69 7.52 -2.57 5.44
N ASP A 70 7.94 -2.05 6.59
CA ASP A 70 7.14 -1.09 7.37
C ASP A 70 6.87 0.20 6.58
N GLY A 71 7.85 0.67 5.81
CA GLY A 71 7.70 1.80 4.90
C GLY A 71 6.63 1.54 3.83
N LYS A 72 6.70 0.36 3.17
CA LYS A 72 5.73 -0.05 2.16
C LYS A 72 4.31 -0.20 2.73
N ALA A 73 4.17 -0.77 3.91
CA ALA A 73 2.88 -0.91 4.58
C ALA A 73 2.25 0.45 4.90
N ARG A 74 3.05 1.38 5.46
CA ARG A 74 2.59 2.76 5.69
C ARG A 74 2.21 3.49 4.40
N PHE A 75 2.95 3.25 3.32
CA PHE A 75 2.64 3.83 2.02
C PHE A 75 1.29 3.37 1.49
N ILE A 76 0.98 2.07 1.56
CA ILE A 76 -0.34 1.52 1.16
C ILE A 76 -1.46 2.20 1.96
N GLY A 77 -1.27 2.43 3.26
CA GLY A 77 -2.24 3.17 4.08
C GLY A 77 -2.45 4.62 3.60
N ARG A 78 -1.38 5.33 3.28
CA ARG A 78 -1.48 6.71 2.77
C ARG A 78 -2.18 6.83 1.43
N ILE A 79 -2.06 5.83 0.54
CA ILE A 79 -2.80 5.81 -0.74
C ILE A 79 -4.30 5.95 -0.49
N HIS A 80 -4.85 5.19 0.45
CA HIS A 80 -6.27 5.26 0.76
C HIS A 80 -6.70 6.66 1.18
N ASP A 81 -5.94 7.29 2.06
CA ASP A 81 -6.29 8.60 2.60
C ASP A 81 -6.17 9.71 1.53
N ALA A 82 -5.12 9.67 0.71
CA ALA A 82 -4.93 10.61 -0.37
C ALA A 82 -6.01 10.48 -1.46
N GLU A 83 -6.33 9.25 -1.88
CA GLU A 83 -7.39 8.97 -2.85
C GLU A 83 -8.75 9.41 -2.32
N ARG A 84 -9.03 9.16 -1.04
CA ARG A 84 -10.28 9.61 -0.41
C ARG A 84 -10.38 11.12 -0.35
N GLN A 85 -9.30 11.82 -0.05
CA GLN A 85 -9.26 13.29 -0.04
C GLN A 85 -9.49 13.86 -1.43
N ALA A 86 -8.80 13.33 -2.44
CA ALA A 86 -8.97 13.73 -3.84
C ALA A 86 -10.40 13.46 -4.33
N PHE A 87 -10.97 12.31 -3.99
CA PHE A 87 -12.35 11.97 -4.29
C PHE A 87 -13.33 13.02 -3.76
N PHE A 88 -13.26 13.37 -2.48
CA PHE A 88 -14.19 14.35 -1.91
C PHE A 88 -14.01 15.73 -2.52
N ALA A 89 -12.79 16.13 -2.84
CA ALA A 89 -12.54 17.40 -3.53
C ALA A 89 -13.21 17.43 -4.92
N ALA A 90 -13.08 16.35 -5.69
CA ALA A 90 -13.68 16.22 -7.02
C ALA A 90 -15.21 16.00 -6.97
N ALA A 91 -15.72 15.25 -6.00
CA ALA A 91 -17.14 14.94 -5.88
C ALA A 91 -17.99 16.10 -5.32
N LEU A 92 -17.38 17.05 -4.61
CA LEU A 92 -18.09 18.15 -3.94
C LEU A 92 -19.01 18.95 -4.89
N PRO A 93 -18.61 19.35 -6.13
CA PRO A 93 -19.49 20.04 -7.06
C PRO A 93 -20.72 19.21 -7.42
N VAL A 94 -20.54 17.90 -7.72
CA VAL A 94 -21.59 16.96 -8.08
C VAL A 94 -22.56 16.78 -6.91
N MET A 95 -22.03 16.60 -5.70
CA MET A 95 -22.84 16.49 -4.48
C MET A 95 -23.67 17.77 -4.24
N ALA A 96 -23.10 18.94 -4.51
CA ALA A 96 -23.82 20.23 -4.39
C ALA A 96 -24.96 20.37 -5.41
N GLU A 97 -24.83 19.78 -6.59
CA GLU A 97 -25.91 19.76 -7.59
C GLU A 97 -27.07 18.86 -7.17
N VAL A 98 -26.78 17.66 -6.71
CA VAL A 98 -27.80 16.75 -6.16
C VAL A 98 -28.52 17.40 -4.98
N LEU A 99 -27.77 18.01 -4.05
CA LEU A 99 -28.34 18.74 -2.91
C LEU A 99 -29.35 19.80 -3.35
N ARG A 100 -28.98 20.62 -4.33
CA ARG A 100 -29.85 21.67 -4.88
C ARG A 100 -31.09 21.09 -5.54
N GLY A 101 -30.95 19.98 -6.29
CA GLY A 101 -32.06 19.29 -6.94
C GLY A 101 -33.12 18.82 -5.97
N HIS A 102 -32.72 18.37 -4.79
CA HIS A 102 -33.61 17.96 -3.71
C HIS A 102 -34.13 19.12 -2.84
N GLY A 103 -33.68 20.35 -3.06
CA GLY A 103 -34.00 21.48 -2.18
C GLY A 103 -33.46 21.29 -0.74
N ALA A 104 -32.49 20.41 -0.59
CA ALA A 104 -31.89 20.08 0.69
C ALA A 104 -30.82 21.12 1.07
N VAL A 105 -30.55 21.29 2.35
CA VAL A 105 -29.58 22.24 2.89
C VAL A 105 -28.32 21.55 3.44
N ALA A 106 -28.32 20.23 3.58
CA ALA A 106 -27.20 19.44 4.07
C ALA A 106 -27.23 18.02 3.53
N VAL A 107 -26.05 17.40 3.40
CA VAL A 107 -25.86 15.96 3.16
C VAL A 107 -25.27 15.36 4.43
N LEU A 108 -25.86 14.30 4.90
CA LEU A 108 -25.42 13.58 6.09
C LEU A 108 -25.01 12.16 5.69
N ASP A 109 -24.00 11.60 6.36
CA ASP A 109 -23.66 10.18 6.22
C ASP A 109 -24.80 9.33 6.83
N SER A 110 -25.37 8.42 6.04
CA SER A 110 -26.47 7.55 6.48
C SER A 110 -26.13 6.74 7.73
N ARG A 111 -24.85 6.40 7.92
CA ARG A 111 -24.37 5.68 9.10
C ARG A 111 -24.40 6.52 10.38
N ALA A 112 -24.49 7.83 10.27
CA ALA A 112 -24.64 8.73 11.41
C ALA A 112 -26.11 8.99 11.77
N ILE A 113 -27.07 8.46 10.99
CA ILE A 113 -28.49 8.66 11.16
C ILE A 113 -29.10 7.41 11.82
N PHE A 114 -29.73 7.58 12.98
CA PHE A 114 -30.36 6.46 13.69
C PHE A 114 -31.67 6.00 13.04
N LEU A 115 -32.45 6.93 12.49
CA LEU A 115 -33.72 6.66 11.80
C LEU A 115 -33.98 7.74 10.74
N SER A 116 -34.30 7.32 9.53
CA SER A 116 -34.71 8.18 8.43
C SER A 116 -35.86 7.53 7.65
N ALA A 117 -36.61 8.35 6.92
CA ALA A 117 -37.54 7.84 5.94
C ALA A 117 -36.76 7.55 4.62
N ASP A 118 -37.12 6.49 3.90
CA ASP A 118 -36.47 6.12 2.62
C ASP A 118 -36.54 7.25 1.59
N ALA A 119 -37.60 8.07 1.65
CA ALA A 119 -37.80 9.20 0.74
C ALA A 119 -36.72 10.30 0.80
N ILE A 120 -35.90 10.34 1.84
CA ILE A 120 -34.79 11.32 1.97
C ILE A 120 -33.42 10.70 1.67
N ASP A 121 -33.37 9.40 1.36
CA ASP A 121 -32.11 8.74 1.03
C ASP A 121 -31.74 9.01 -0.44
N ALA A 122 -30.73 9.88 -0.63
CA ALA A 122 -30.19 10.22 -1.94
C ALA A 122 -28.89 9.44 -2.28
N THR A 123 -28.58 8.38 -1.53
CA THR A 123 -27.28 7.67 -1.64
C THR A 123 -27.10 7.09 -3.05
N GLU A 124 -28.09 6.37 -3.58
CA GLU A 124 -27.98 5.73 -4.91
C GLU A 124 -27.87 6.77 -6.01
N GLU A 125 -28.68 7.85 -5.96
CA GLU A 125 -28.60 8.94 -6.93
C GLU A 125 -27.24 9.64 -6.87
N MET A 126 -26.72 9.90 -5.66
CA MET A 126 -25.41 10.51 -5.45
C MET A 126 -24.31 9.65 -6.06
N ILE A 127 -24.31 8.34 -5.83
CA ILE A 127 -23.35 7.41 -6.41
C ILE A 127 -23.44 7.41 -7.93
N ALA A 128 -24.64 7.28 -8.47
CA ALA A 128 -24.85 7.25 -9.91
C ALA A 128 -24.37 8.54 -10.62
N ARG A 129 -24.61 9.70 -10.02
CA ARG A 129 -24.16 10.99 -10.54
C ARG A 129 -22.65 11.13 -10.48
N ILE A 130 -22.03 10.77 -9.36
CA ILE A 130 -20.58 10.80 -9.18
C ILE A 130 -19.91 9.84 -10.18
N ASP A 131 -20.41 8.63 -10.32
CA ASP A 131 -19.88 7.63 -11.25
C ASP A 131 -20.02 8.07 -12.71
N ALA A 132 -21.11 8.78 -13.06
CA ALA A 132 -21.31 9.30 -14.41
C ALA A 132 -20.39 10.48 -14.75
N GLU A 133 -20.11 11.35 -13.79
CA GLU A 133 -19.33 12.59 -14.01
C GLU A 133 -17.84 12.43 -13.77
N ILE A 134 -17.45 11.63 -12.78
CA ILE A 134 -16.05 11.45 -12.34
C ILE A 134 -15.52 10.07 -12.67
N GLY A 135 -16.39 9.06 -12.72
CA GLY A 135 -16.02 7.67 -12.99
C GLY A 135 -15.04 7.12 -11.98
N GLU A 136 -13.97 6.49 -12.46
CA GLU A 136 -12.92 5.89 -11.63
C GLU A 136 -11.90 6.91 -11.08
N GLY A 137 -12.01 8.19 -11.40
CA GLY A 137 -11.11 9.24 -10.94
C GLY A 137 -9.67 9.13 -11.47
N LYS A 138 -9.48 8.50 -12.64
CA LYS A 138 -8.14 8.30 -13.23
C LYS A 138 -7.47 9.60 -13.68
N ASP A 139 -8.28 10.60 -14.03
CA ASP A 139 -7.84 11.90 -14.54
C ASP A 139 -7.68 12.96 -13.42
N VAL A 140 -7.90 12.56 -12.17
CA VAL A 140 -7.76 13.45 -11.02
C VAL A 140 -6.37 13.31 -10.43
N GLU A 141 -5.69 14.46 -10.29
CA GLU A 141 -4.36 14.53 -9.70
C GLU A 141 -4.41 14.17 -8.21
N ILE A 142 -3.67 13.13 -7.83
CA ILE A 142 -3.51 12.71 -6.44
C ILE A 142 -2.30 13.43 -5.87
N PRO A 143 -2.34 13.99 -4.65
CA PRO A 143 -1.19 14.68 -4.07
C PRO A 143 0.08 13.82 -4.13
N ALA A 144 1.17 14.38 -4.66
CA ALA A 144 2.45 13.71 -4.95
C ALA A 144 3.10 13.04 -3.71
N GLU A 145 2.75 13.43 -2.50
CA GLU A 145 3.19 12.79 -1.25
C GLU A 145 2.81 11.30 -1.16
N ALA A 146 1.81 10.87 -1.94
CA ALA A 146 1.41 9.46 -2.04
C ALA A 146 2.20 8.69 -3.11
N GLU A 147 2.81 9.36 -4.10
CA GLU A 147 3.52 8.72 -5.23
C GLU A 147 5.03 8.54 -4.97
N ASP A 148 5.66 9.46 -4.25
CA ASP A 148 7.13 9.52 -4.11
C ASP A 148 7.71 8.36 -3.29
N ALA A 149 6.90 7.67 -2.47
CA ALA A 149 7.34 6.49 -1.72
C ALA A 149 7.22 5.16 -2.52
N GLY A 150 6.59 5.18 -3.71
CA GLY A 150 6.41 3.99 -4.57
C GLY A 150 7.53 3.80 -5.58
N GLY A 151 8.23 4.87 -5.95
CA GLY A 151 9.28 4.85 -6.97
C GLY A 151 10.57 4.13 -6.55
N ALA A 152 10.82 4.00 -5.25
CA ALA A 152 12.00 3.33 -4.72
C ALA A 152 11.87 1.80 -4.57
N ALA A 153 10.67 1.25 -4.79
CA ALA A 153 10.40 -0.19 -4.61
C ALA A 153 10.55 -1.05 -5.89
N GLY A 154 11.05 -0.47 -6.99
CA GLY A 154 11.02 -1.09 -8.33
C GLY A 154 12.32 -1.64 -8.88
N ALA A 155 13.41 -1.73 -8.11
CA ALA A 155 14.60 -2.45 -8.58
C ALA A 155 14.85 -3.68 -7.68
N PRO A 156 14.68 -4.91 -8.19
CA PRO A 156 15.26 -6.07 -7.50
C PRO A 156 16.78 -5.89 -7.55
N GLY A 157 17.40 -5.66 -6.40
CA GLY A 157 18.84 -5.66 -6.26
C GLY A 157 19.38 -6.96 -6.86
N ALA A 158 20.09 -6.83 -7.97
CA ALA A 158 20.85 -7.93 -8.54
C ALA A 158 21.83 -8.38 -7.46
N VAL A 159 21.60 -9.54 -6.92
CA VAL A 159 22.59 -10.26 -6.09
C VAL A 159 23.81 -10.47 -6.99
N ALA A 160 24.88 -9.74 -6.70
CA ALA A 160 26.16 -9.97 -7.37
C ALA A 160 26.60 -11.41 -7.09
N PRO A 161 27.04 -12.16 -8.13
CA PRO A 161 27.57 -13.50 -7.92
C PRO A 161 28.83 -13.40 -7.06
N ALA A 162 28.92 -14.27 -6.07
CA ALA A 162 30.09 -14.42 -5.22
C ALA A 162 31.35 -14.57 -6.05
N PRO A 163 32.51 -13.94 -5.65
CA PRO A 163 33.77 -14.08 -6.36
C PRO A 163 34.23 -15.53 -6.35
N GLY A 164 34.45 -16.08 -7.54
CA GLY A 164 34.92 -17.43 -7.77
C GLY A 164 36.27 -17.65 -7.07
N THR A 165 36.42 -18.78 -6.42
CA THR A 165 37.66 -19.31 -5.89
C THR A 165 38.74 -19.41 -7.00
N PRO A 166 39.97 -18.92 -6.79
CA PRO A 166 41.05 -19.15 -7.73
C PRO A 166 41.46 -20.64 -7.69
N SER A 167 41.36 -21.29 -8.83
CA SER A 167 41.93 -22.62 -9.08
C SER A 167 43.44 -22.50 -9.01
N GLY A 168 44.08 -23.07 -7.99
CA GLY A 168 45.51 -23.19 -7.91
C GLY A 168 46.02 -24.37 -8.78
N ASN A 169 47.04 -24.11 -9.54
CA ASN A 169 47.90 -25.09 -10.18
C ASN A 169 48.99 -25.51 -9.22
#